data_dca96ba523e261eb41346f5ddbad18f8
#
_entry.id   dca96ba523e261eb41346f5ddbad18f8
#
_cell.length_a   1.000
_cell.length_b   1.000
_cell.length_c   1.000
_cell.angle_alpha   90.00
_cell.angle_beta   90.00
_cell.angle_gamma   90.00
#
_symmetry.space_group_name_H-M   'P 1'
#
loop_
_entity.id
_entity.type
_entity.pdbx_description
1 polymer ?
#
loop_
_entity_poly.entity_id
_entity_poly.type
_entity_poly.pdbx_seq_one_letter_code
_entity_poly.pdbx_strand_id
1 'polypeptide(L)'
;MLLVGLTGGIGSGKSTVSAMLAERGAIIIDGDAVVRELQQPGSPVVKAIAARFEGVVGHDGHLNRSALAAIVFNDAAALAHLNGIVHPPLGAEISRRIDVERATDHVVVLDLPLLTERPRSDLDATIVVDVDPEIAVERLAKSRGMDESDARARMANQASREQRVAIATHVLDNSGDVEALEAQVDAVWAELSASATQR
;
A
#
# COMPACT_ATOMS: atom_id res chain seq x y z
N MET A 1 19.95 -7.85 -0.37
CA MET A 1 18.73 -7.25 0.20
C MET A 1 17.72 -8.30 0.63
N LEU A 2 16.84 -7.96 1.55
CA LEU A 2 15.65 -8.75 1.90
C LEU A 2 14.40 -7.99 1.43
N LEU A 3 13.53 -8.63 0.64
CA LEU A 3 12.32 -8.00 0.09
C LEU A 3 11.10 -8.40 0.92
N VAL A 4 10.48 -7.42 1.58
CA VAL A 4 9.39 -7.61 2.53
C VAL A 4 8.13 -6.91 2.03
N GLY A 5 7.00 -7.61 2.00
CA GLY A 5 5.70 -7.00 1.76
C GLY A 5 5.09 -6.45 3.05
N LEU A 6 4.53 -5.26 3.02
CA LEU A 6 3.75 -4.68 4.11
C LEU A 6 2.33 -4.43 3.63
N THR A 7 1.35 -5.01 4.33
CA THR A 7 -0.07 -4.82 4.04
C THR A 7 -0.90 -4.74 5.31
N GLY A 8 -2.17 -4.43 5.16
CA GLY A 8 -3.13 -4.33 6.26
C GLY A 8 -4.45 -3.73 5.80
N GLY A 9 -5.52 -4.00 6.53
CA GLY A 9 -6.84 -3.45 6.24
C GLY A 9 -6.91 -1.93 6.40
N ILE A 10 -7.95 -1.33 5.84
CA ILE A 10 -8.21 0.09 6.06
C ILE A 10 -8.33 0.38 7.57
N GLY A 11 -7.67 1.42 8.06
CA GLY A 11 -7.66 1.76 9.49
C GLY A 11 -6.73 0.92 10.37
N SER A 12 -5.99 -0.05 9.81
CA SER A 12 -5.08 -0.92 10.59
C SER A 12 -3.86 -0.20 11.17
N GLY A 13 -3.50 0.99 10.67
CA GLY A 13 -2.28 1.69 11.08
C GLY A 13 -1.03 1.29 10.30
N LYS A 14 -1.18 0.69 9.12
CA LYS A 14 -0.08 0.31 8.22
C LYS A 14 0.93 1.45 8.00
N SER A 15 0.48 2.68 7.82
CA SER A 15 1.36 3.85 7.65
C SER A 15 2.23 4.16 8.88
N THR A 16 1.73 3.88 10.08
CA THR A 16 2.50 4.00 11.32
C THR A 16 3.61 2.96 11.35
N VAL A 17 3.30 1.71 11.03
CA VAL A 17 4.30 0.63 10.94
C VAL A 17 5.33 0.93 9.85
N SER A 18 4.88 1.42 8.67
CA SER A 18 5.78 1.83 7.58
C SER A 18 6.78 2.90 8.04
N ALA A 19 6.32 3.92 8.79
CA ALA A 19 7.18 4.95 9.37
C ALA A 19 8.16 4.37 10.40
N MET A 20 7.68 3.53 11.33
CA MET A 20 8.52 2.88 12.34
C MET A 20 9.63 2.01 11.71
N LEU A 21 9.32 1.29 10.63
CA LEU A 21 10.32 0.51 9.89
C LEU A 21 11.34 1.41 9.18
N ALA A 22 10.89 2.53 8.59
CA ALA A 22 11.79 3.51 7.98
C ALA A 22 12.77 4.12 8.98
N GLU A 23 12.31 4.47 10.19
CA GLU A 23 13.14 4.99 11.29
C GLU A 23 14.23 4.01 11.72
N ARG A 24 13.99 2.71 11.55
CA ARG A 24 14.94 1.63 11.83
C ARG A 24 15.90 1.33 10.68
N GLY A 25 15.72 2.00 9.53
CA GLY A 25 16.62 1.88 8.37
C GLY A 25 16.05 1.05 7.20
N ALA A 26 14.77 0.67 7.23
CA ALA A 26 14.15 0.04 6.08
C ALA A 26 14.03 1.02 4.90
N ILE A 27 14.27 0.53 3.70
CA ILE A 27 14.00 1.26 2.46
C ILE A 27 12.51 1.04 2.11
N ILE A 28 11.70 2.07 2.22
CA ILE A 28 10.26 1.97 1.96
C ILE A 28 9.96 2.28 0.49
N ILE A 29 9.27 1.37 -0.18
CA ILE A 29 8.67 1.59 -1.50
C ILE A 29 7.15 1.61 -1.31
N ASP A 30 6.60 2.81 -1.14
CA ASP A 30 5.14 3.03 -1.02
C ASP A 30 4.51 3.04 -2.42
N GLY A 31 3.70 2.02 -2.73
CA GLY A 31 3.01 1.89 -4.01
C GLY A 31 2.07 3.05 -4.32
N ASP A 32 1.38 3.60 -3.32
CA ASP A 32 0.50 4.76 -3.49
C ASP A 32 1.31 6.05 -3.77
N ALA A 33 2.48 6.20 -3.15
CA ALA A 33 3.40 7.30 -3.45
C ALA A 33 3.91 7.20 -4.89
N VAL A 34 4.33 6.01 -5.33
CA VAL A 34 4.77 5.78 -6.72
C VAL A 34 3.65 6.11 -7.70
N VAL A 35 2.40 5.72 -7.44
CA VAL A 35 1.26 6.11 -8.28
C VAL A 35 1.11 7.64 -8.35
N ARG A 36 1.23 8.33 -7.20
CA ARG A 36 1.17 9.80 -7.17
C ARG A 36 2.27 10.46 -7.99
N GLU A 37 3.49 9.92 -7.95
CA GLU A 37 4.62 10.40 -8.76
C GLU A 37 4.37 10.18 -10.26
N LEU A 38 3.91 8.99 -10.65
CA LEU A 38 3.58 8.68 -12.04
C LEU A 38 2.41 9.52 -12.58
N GLN A 39 1.57 10.05 -11.70
CA GLN A 39 0.43 10.90 -12.04
C GLN A 39 0.73 12.40 -11.88
N GLN A 40 1.99 12.82 -11.93
CA GLN A 40 2.34 14.24 -11.97
C GLN A 40 1.94 14.87 -13.30
N PRO A 41 1.62 16.17 -13.34
CA PRO A 41 1.25 16.88 -14.56
C PRO A 41 2.25 16.66 -15.68
N GLY A 42 1.74 16.41 -16.90
CA GLY A 42 2.57 16.18 -18.09
C GLY A 42 3.22 14.81 -18.19
N SER A 43 3.06 13.93 -17.20
CA SER A 43 3.60 12.56 -17.26
C SER A 43 2.95 11.73 -18.39
N PRO A 44 3.65 10.69 -18.88
CA PRO A 44 3.06 9.77 -19.88
C PRO A 44 1.76 9.12 -19.39
N VAL A 45 1.67 8.80 -18.09
CA VAL A 45 0.48 8.18 -17.46
C VAL A 45 -0.71 9.15 -17.51
N VAL A 46 -0.52 10.42 -17.12
CA VAL A 46 -1.59 11.43 -17.18
C VAL A 46 -2.04 11.68 -18.62
N LYS A 47 -1.12 11.73 -19.58
CA LYS A 47 -1.45 11.86 -21.01
C LYS A 47 -2.27 10.67 -21.51
N ALA A 48 -1.92 9.46 -21.15
CA ALA A 48 -2.67 8.25 -21.51
C ALA A 48 -4.06 8.22 -20.86
N ILE A 49 -4.18 8.65 -19.58
CA ILE A 49 -5.46 8.79 -18.91
C ILE A 49 -6.34 9.83 -19.63
N ALA A 50 -5.80 11.01 -19.95
CA ALA A 50 -6.53 12.07 -20.64
C ALA A 50 -7.03 11.64 -22.03
N ALA A 51 -6.23 10.87 -22.76
CA ALA A 51 -6.62 10.34 -24.06
C ALA A 51 -7.78 9.32 -23.99
N ARG A 52 -7.94 8.63 -22.85
CA ARG A 52 -8.98 7.61 -22.67
C ARG A 52 -10.22 8.13 -21.94
N PHE A 53 -10.06 9.11 -21.06
CA PHE A 53 -11.11 9.65 -20.19
C PHE A 53 -11.20 11.16 -20.39
N GLU A 54 -12.28 11.59 -21.04
CA GLU A 54 -12.49 13.02 -21.33
C GLU A 54 -12.81 13.81 -20.05
N GLY A 55 -12.28 15.03 -19.95
CA GLY A 55 -12.59 15.97 -18.86
C GLY A 55 -11.96 15.63 -17.49
N VAL A 56 -11.09 14.61 -17.41
CA VAL A 56 -10.46 14.21 -16.13
C VAL A 56 -9.12 14.89 -15.87
N VAL A 57 -8.61 15.71 -16.80
CA VAL A 57 -7.39 16.51 -16.62
C VAL A 57 -7.73 17.99 -16.76
N GLY A 58 -7.36 18.78 -15.77
CA GLY A 58 -7.58 20.23 -15.77
C GLY A 58 -6.66 20.97 -16.76
N HIS A 59 -6.97 22.25 -16.99
CA HIS A 59 -6.14 23.14 -17.82
C HIS A 59 -4.71 23.31 -17.28
N ASP A 60 -4.52 23.10 -15.97
CA ASP A 60 -3.24 23.11 -15.27
C ASP A 60 -2.45 21.80 -15.43
N GLY A 61 -3.00 20.83 -16.16
CA GLY A 61 -2.42 19.50 -16.37
C GLY A 61 -2.58 18.54 -15.20
N HIS A 62 -3.25 18.93 -14.13
CA HIS A 62 -3.50 18.06 -12.98
C HIS A 62 -4.66 17.11 -13.23
N LEU A 63 -4.48 15.86 -12.76
CA LEU A 63 -5.53 14.85 -12.79
C LEU A 63 -6.63 15.16 -11.75
N ASN A 64 -7.85 15.35 -12.19
CA ASN A 64 -9.03 15.41 -11.34
C ASN A 64 -9.43 13.99 -10.89
N ARG A 65 -8.87 13.57 -9.75
CA ARG A 65 -9.10 12.23 -9.21
C ARG A 65 -10.55 11.96 -8.89
N SER A 66 -11.31 12.97 -8.45
CA SER A 66 -12.73 12.80 -8.16
C SER A 66 -13.56 12.55 -9.42
N ALA A 67 -13.29 13.29 -10.51
CA ALA A 67 -13.96 13.07 -11.79
C ALA A 67 -13.62 11.68 -12.36
N LEU A 68 -12.33 11.28 -12.32
CA LEU A 68 -11.91 9.96 -12.77
C LEU A 68 -12.56 8.85 -11.92
N ALA A 69 -12.58 9.02 -10.60
CA ALA A 69 -13.21 8.07 -9.68
C ALA A 69 -14.71 7.90 -9.99
N ALA A 70 -15.44 8.99 -10.24
CA ALA A 70 -16.87 8.94 -10.60
C ALA A 70 -17.13 8.12 -11.87
N ILE A 71 -16.21 8.14 -12.84
CA ILE A 71 -16.31 7.33 -14.05
C ILE A 71 -16.03 5.85 -13.74
N VAL A 72 -14.90 5.56 -13.07
CA VAL A 72 -14.41 4.17 -12.95
C VAL A 72 -15.10 3.37 -11.86
N PHE A 73 -15.68 4.00 -10.83
CA PHE A 73 -16.40 3.27 -9.77
C PHE A 73 -17.70 2.63 -10.26
N ASN A 74 -18.30 3.17 -11.30
CA ASN A 74 -19.58 2.71 -11.81
C ASN A 74 -19.47 1.92 -13.13
N ASP A 75 -18.25 1.74 -13.65
CA ASP A 75 -17.97 1.05 -14.91
C ASP A 75 -16.72 0.15 -14.77
N ALA A 76 -16.96 -1.15 -14.69
CA ALA A 76 -15.88 -2.16 -14.58
C ALA A 76 -14.94 -2.17 -15.80
N ALA A 77 -15.45 -1.84 -17.00
CA ALA A 77 -14.63 -1.76 -18.20
C ALA A 77 -13.75 -0.50 -18.16
N ALA A 78 -14.27 0.63 -17.70
CA ALA A 78 -13.48 1.84 -17.48
C ALA A 78 -12.40 1.62 -16.42
N LEU A 79 -12.72 0.94 -15.31
CA LEU A 79 -11.75 0.57 -14.28
C LEU A 79 -10.64 -0.34 -14.84
N ALA A 80 -11.01 -1.33 -15.66
CA ALA A 80 -10.04 -2.21 -16.29
C ALA A 80 -9.09 -1.44 -17.24
N HIS A 81 -9.62 -0.49 -18.01
CA HIS A 81 -8.79 0.39 -18.86
C HIS A 81 -7.84 1.27 -18.03
N LEU A 82 -8.33 1.89 -16.96
CA LEU A 82 -7.48 2.68 -16.07
C LEU A 82 -6.36 1.83 -15.47
N ASN A 83 -6.69 0.64 -15.00
CA ASN A 83 -5.71 -0.30 -14.48
C ASN A 83 -4.67 -0.70 -15.54
N GLY A 84 -5.09 -0.92 -16.78
CA GLY A 84 -4.20 -1.20 -17.91
C GLY A 84 -3.23 -0.05 -18.24
N ILE A 85 -3.62 1.19 -17.97
CA ILE A 85 -2.74 2.36 -18.13
C ILE A 85 -1.76 2.51 -16.97
N VAL A 86 -2.23 2.31 -15.73
CA VAL A 86 -1.47 2.64 -14.51
C VAL A 86 -0.56 1.50 -14.05
N HIS A 87 -1.02 0.24 -14.11
CA HIS A 87 -0.27 -0.87 -13.51
C HIS A 87 1.06 -1.19 -14.21
N PRO A 88 1.19 -1.17 -15.55
CA PRO A 88 2.48 -1.47 -16.18
C PRO A 88 3.59 -0.48 -15.78
N PRO A 89 3.39 0.85 -15.86
CA PRO A 89 4.42 1.78 -15.39
C PRO A 89 4.65 1.73 -13.87
N LEU A 90 3.63 1.44 -13.06
CA LEU A 90 3.78 1.23 -11.63
C LEU A 90 4.68 0.02 -11.35
N GLY A 91 4.40 -1.12 -12.00
CA GLY A 91 5.22 -2.33 -11.85
C GLY A 91 6.67 -2.10 -12.29
N ALA A 92 6.88 -1.41 -13.40
CA ALA A 92 8.22 -1.08 -13.90
C ALA A 92 9.00 -0.19 -12.91
N GLU A 93 8.35 0.84 -12.35
CA GLU A 93 9.01 1.74 -11.39
C GLU A 93 9.30 1.04 -10.05
N ILE A 94 8.37 0.22 -9.54
CA ILE A 94 8.63 -0.60 -8.34
C ILE A 94 9.82 -1.54 -8.61
N SER A 95 9.84 -2.25 -9.74
CA SER A 95 10.95 -3.16 -10.09
C SER A 95 12.27 -2.41 -10.18
N ARG A 96 12.31 -1.24 -10.80
CA ARG A 96 13.49 -0.38 -10.90
C ARG A 96 14.02 0.02 -9.51
N ARG A 97 13.13 0.38 -8.57
CA ARG A 97 13.52 0.71 -7.18
C ARG A 97 14.07 -0.49 -6.43
N ILE A 98 13.46 -1.66 -6.60
CA ILE A 98 13.97 -2.92 -6.04
C ILE A 98 15.36 -3.25 -6.61
N ASP A 99 15.55 -3.08 -7.93
CA ASP A 99 16.80 -3.41 -8.60
C ASP A 99 17.99 -2.57 -8.11
N VAL A 100 17.75 -1.32 -7.70
CA VAL A 100 18.76 -0.45 -7.08
C VAL A 100 19.31 -1.08 -5.78
N GLU A 101 18.46 -1.78 -5.04
CA GLU A 101 18.81 -2.34 -3.74
C GLU A 101 19.34 -3.79 -3.81
N ARG A 102 19.29 -4.46 -4.99
CA ARG A 102 19.63 -5.89 -5.12
C ARG A 102 21.00 -6.29 -4.57
N ALA A 103 21.99 -5.41 -4.69
CA ALA A 103 23.36 -5.67 -4.28
C ALA A 103 23.67 -5.16 -2.86
N THR A 104 22.68 -4.76 -2.09
CA THR A 104 22.82 -4.28 -0.71
C THR A 104 22.40 -5.36 0.30
N ASP A 105 22.66 -5.10 1.58
CA ASP A 105 22.12 -5.85 2.71
C ASP A 105 20.88 -5.20 3.33
N HIS A 106 20.26 -4.25 2.62
CA HIS A 106 19.08 -3.53 3.11
C HIS A 106 17.85 -4.44 3.20
N VAL A 107 16.98 -4.11 4.16
CA VAL A 107 15.59 -4.56 4.19
C VAL A 107 14.77 -3.58 3.36
N VAL A 108 14.20 -4.06 2.25
CA VAL A 108 13.34 -3.27 1.37
C VAL A 108 11.89 -3.65 1.65
N VAL A 109 11.09 -2.68 2.04
CA VAL A 109 9.68 -2.87 2.37
C VAL A 109 8.79 -2.32 1.26
N LEU A 110 8.05 -3.21 0.61
CA LEU A 110 6.99 -2.85 -0.34
C LEU A 110 5.70 -2.58 0.43
N ASP A 111 5.35 -1.33 0.60
CA ASP A 111 4.09 -0.91 1.21
C ASP A 111 2.96 -0.94 0.18
N LEU A 112 2.18 -2.03 0.18
CA LEU A 112 1.14 -2.33 -0.81
C LEU A 112 -0.18 -2.67 -0.10
N PRO A 113 -1.21 -1.79 -0.17
CA PRO A 113 -2.47 -2.03 0.55
C PRO A 113 -3.27 -3.22 0.03
N LEU A 114 -3.07 -3.61 -1.25
CA LEU A 114 -3.81 -4.71 -1.90
C LEU A 114 -2.93 -5.95 -2.14
N LEU A 115 -1.94 -6.20 -1.28
CA LEU A 115 -1.03 -7.33 -1.43
C LEU A 115 -1.75 -8.69 -1.31
N THR A 116 -2.81 -8.77 -0.52
CA THR A 116 -3.61 -9.99 -0.36
C THR A 116 -4.41 -10.30 -1.63
N GLU A 117 -5.00 -9.26 -2.24
CA GLU A 117 -5.77 -9.37 -3.48
C GLU A 117 -4.89 -9.58 -4.72
N ARG A 118 -3.63 -9.15 -4.63
CA ARG A 118 -2.62 -9.25 -5.69
C ARG A 118 -1.31 -9.77 -5.13
N PRO A 119 -1.23 -11.08 -4.84
CA PRO A 119 -0.06 -11.67 -4.23
C PRO A 119 1.18 -11.53 -5.11
N ARG A 120 2.33 -11.39 -4.45
CA ARG A 120 3.66 -11.40 -5.07
C ARG A 120 4.43 -12.63 -4.61
N SER A 121 5.03 -13.34 -5.56
CA SER A 121 5.81 -14.56 -5.28
C SER A 121 7.29 -14.30 -5.03
N ASP A 122 7.74 -13.05 -5.18
CA ASP A 122 9.13 -12.64 -5.04
C ASP A 122 9.45 -12.03 -3.66
N LEU A 123 8.50 -12.06 -2.73
CA LEU A 123 8.71 -11.60 -1.36
C LEU A 123 9.38 -12.66 -0.50
N ASP A 124 10.34 -12.24 0.30
CA ASP A 124 11.01 -13.09 1.30
C ASP A 124 10.21 -13.21 2.59
N ALA A 125 9.46 -12.15 2.93
CA ALA A 125 8.58 -12.10 4.08
C ALA A 125 7.38 -11.19 3.81
N THR A 126 6.31 -11.37 4.58
CA THR A 126 5.12 -10.54 4.53
C THR A 126 4.71 -10.12 5.94
N ILE A 127 4.67 -8.82 6.18
CA ILE A 127 4.16 -8.22 7.40
C ILE A 127 2.69 -7.83 7.17
N VAL A 128 1.81 -8.31 8.01
CA VAL A 128 0.40 -7.90 8.04
C VAL A 128 0.14 -7.10 9.30
N VAL A 129 -0.27 -5.84 9.14
CA VAL A 129 -0.76 -5.03 10.26
C VAL A 129 -2.24 -5.36 10.45
N ASP A 130 -2.51 -6.02 11.56
CA ASP A 130 -3.84 -6.45 11.96
C ASP A 130 -4.40 -5.54 13.05
N VAL A 131 -5.73 -5.43 13.09
CA VAL A 131 -6.45 -4.67 14.10
C VAL A 131 -7.87 -5.22 14.23
N ASP A 132 -8.44 -5.11 15.40
CA ASP A 132 -9.87 -5.38 15.60
C ASP A 132 -10.70 -4.47 14.67
N PRO A 133 -11.68 -5.02 13.93
CA PRO A 133 -12.51 -4.24 13.00
C PRO A 133 -13.22 -3.05 13.65
N GLU A 134 -13.68 -3.19 14.91
CA GLU A 134 -14.37 -2.09 15.60
C GLU A 134 -13.41 -0.95 15.92
N ILE A 135 -12.18 -1.27 16.33
CA ILE A 135 -11.12 -0.28 16.56
C ILE A 135 -10.76 0.42 15.25
N ALA A 136 -10.71 -0.31 14.12
CA ALA A 136 -10.45 0.28 12.81
C ALA A 136 -11.54 1.28 12.41
N VAL A 137 -12.82 0.94 12.62
CA VAL A 137 -13.97 1.84 12.36
C VAL A 137 -13.87 3.10 13.20
N GLU A 138 -13.63 2.97 14.51
CA GLU A 138 -13.44 4.13 15.39
C GLU A 138 -12.28 5.04 14.96
N ARG A 139 -11.14 4.45 14.58
CA ARG A 139 -9.98 5.20 14.09
C ARG A 139 -10.29 5.96 12.80
N LEU A 140 -11.02 5.34 11.87
CA LEU A 140 -11.42 5.98 10.62
C LEU A 140 -12.39 7.15 10.87
N ALA A 141 -13.33 6.99 11.79
CA ALA A 141 -14.23 8.06 12.19
C ALA A 141 -13.47 9.24 12.81
N LYS A 142 -12.56 8.98 13.77
CA LYS A 142 -11.79 10.00 14.48
C LYS A 142 -10.77 10.72 13.58
N SER A 143 -10.05 9.97 12.72
CA SER A 143 -8.91 10.53 11.96
C SER A 143 -9.30 11.07 10.59
N ARG A 144 -10.39 10.59 9.99
CA ARG A 144 -10.80 10.94 8.63
C ARG A 144 -12.22 11.49 8.53
N GLY A 145 -12.96 11.58 9.64
CA GLY A 145 -14.37 11.97 9.64
C GLY A 145 -15.24 11.03 8.81
N MET A 146 -14.83 9.75 8.67
CA MET A 146 -15.55 8.78 7.85
C MET A 146 -16.72 8.22 8.64
N ASP A 147 -17.92 8.16 8.01
CA ASP A 147 -19.07 7.53 8.62
C ASP A 147 -18.84 6.02 8.80
N GLU A 148 -19.42 5.45 9.86
CA GLU A 148 -19.28 4.02 10.16
C GLU A 148 -19.74 3.12 9.01
N SER A 149 -20.84 3.45 8.37
CA SER A 149 -21.37 2.72 7.20
C SER A 149 -20.39 2.71 6.04
N ASP A 150 -19.74 3.85 5.75
CA ASP A 150 -18.71 3.97 4.70
C ASP A 150 -17.46 3.18 5.07
N ALA A 151 -17.04 3.22 6.34
CA ALA A 151 -15.90 2.45 6.81
C ALA A 151 -16.13 0.95 6.63
N ARG A 152 -17.29 0.43 7.08
CA ARG A 152 -17.67 -0.97 6.94
C ARG A 152 -17.82 -1.39 5.47
N ALA A 153 -18.41 -0.55 4.61
CA ALA A 153 -18.51 -0.82 3.17
C ALA A 153 -17.14 -0.95 2.50
N ARG A 154 -16.17 -0.09 2.87
CA ARG A 154 -14.79 -0.18 2.37
C ARG A 154 -14.07 -1.41 2.87
N MET A 155 -14.28 -1.78 4.14
CA MET A 155 -13.70 -3.01 4.71
C MET A 155 -14.25 -4.26 4.00
N ALA A 156 -15.56 -4.30 3.70
CA ALA A 156 -16.20 -5.41 3.00
C ALA A 156 -15.70 -5.60 1.55
N ASN A 157 -15.14 -4.55 0.93
CA ASN A 157 -14.54 -4.61 -0.40
C ASN A 157 -13.06 -5.02 -0.41
N GLN A 158 -12.47 -5.26 0.77
CA GLN A 158 -11.10 -5.77 0.92
C GLN A 158 -11.12 -7.28 1.22
N ALA A 159 -9.97 -7.93 1.05
CA ALA A 159 -9.78 -9.29 1.56
C ALA A 159 -10.16 -9.38 3.04
N SER A 160 -10.67 -10.53 3.48
CA SER A 160 -11.03 -10.72 4.89
C SER A 160 -9.79 -10.66 5.81
N ARG A 161 -10.01 -10.45 7.10
CA ARG A 161 -8.94 -10.48 8.11
C ARG A 161 -8.18 -11.81 8.06
N GLU A 162 -8.91 -12.90 7.97
CA GLU A 162 -8.36 -14.27 7.91
C GLU A 162 -7.50 -14.46 6.65
N GLN A 163 -7.97 -13.96 5.51
CA GLN A 163 -7.21 -14.02 4.26
C GLN A 163 -5.92 -13.21 4.34
N ARG A 164 -5.95 -12.03 4.98
CA ARG A 164 -4.74 -11.24 5.19
C ARG A 164 -3.75 -11.94 6.12
N VAL A 165 -4.21 -12.44 7.26
CA VAL A 165 -3.36 -13.16 8.22
C VAL A 165 -2.78 -14.43 7.60
N ALA A 166 -3.52 -15.11 6.73
CA ALA A 166 -3.05 -16.36 6.09
C ALA A 166 -1.82 -16.19 5.19
N ILE A 167 -1.57 -14.99 4.65
CA ILE A 167 -0.38 -14.71 3.83
C ILE A 167 0.80 -14.15 4.64
N ALA A 168 0.60 -13.91 5.94
CA ALA A 168 1.61 -13.28 6.79
C ALA A 168 2.70 -14.26 7.20
N THR A 169 3.95 -13.82 7.14
CA THR A 169 5.05 -14.41 7.91
C THR A 169 5.11 -13.77 9.30
N HIS A 170 4.73 -12.50 9.39
CA HIS A 170 4.67 -11.74 10.64
C HIS A 170 3.34 -10.98 10.73
N VAL A 171 2.67 -11.11 11.86
CA VAL A 171 1.45 -10.35 12.16
C VAL A 171 1.78 -9.35 13.26
N LEU A 172 1.49 -8.07 13.02
CA LEU A 172 1.60 -6.99 14.00
C LEU A 172 0.20 -6.62 14.46
N ASP A 173 -0.15 -6.93 15.68
CA ASP A 173 -1.43 -6.55 16.29
C ASP A 173 -1.37 -5.09 16.74
N ASN A 174 -2.13 -4.24 16.05
CA ASN A 174 -2.27 -2.82 16.37
C ASN A 174 -3.61 -2.53 17.08
N SER A 175 -4.13 -3.46 17.88
CA SER A 175 -5.35 -3.23 18.67
C SER A 175 -5.04 -2.52 20.01
N GLY A 176 -3.78 -2.55 20.46
CA GLY A 176 -3.29 -1.92 21.69
C GLY A 176 -2.82 -0.47 21.53
N ASP A 177 -1.95 -0.06 22.44
CA ASP A 177 -1.26 1.23 22.40
C ASP A 177 -0.06 1.23 21.43
N VAL A 178 0.51 2.41 21.24
CA VAL A 178 1.62 2.60 20.29
C VAL A 178 2.90 1.92 20.80
N GLU A 179 3.12 1.90 22.10
CA GLU A 179 4.29 1.29 22.75
C GLU A 179 4.31 -0.24 22.53
N ALA A 180 3.15 -0.89 22.64
CA ALA A 180 3.02 -2.31 22.36
C ALA A 180 3.24 -2.63 20.87
N LEU A 181 2.79 -1.77 19.97
CA LEU A 181 3.06 -1.89 18.54
C LEU A 181 4.55 -1.72 18.25
N GLU A 182 5.19 -0.71 18.84
CA GLU A 182 6.61 -0.43 18.67
C GLU A 182 7.48 -1.61 19.10
N ALA A 183 7.18 -2.23 20.23
CA ALA A 183 7.88 -3.43 20.71
C ALA A 183 7.75 -4.62 19.72
N GLN A 184 6.58 -4.79 19.08
CA GLN A 184 6.39 -5.81 18.05
C GLN A 184 7.21 -5.48 16.78
N VAL A 185 7.22 -4.20 16.36
CA VAL A 185 8.02 -3.76 15.21
C VAL A 185 9.50 -3.96 15.48
N ASP A 186 10.00 -3.68 16.71
CA ASP A 186 11.39 -3.93 17.11
C ASP A 186 11.77 -5.41 16.97
N ALA A 187 10.92 -6.30 17.47
CA ALA A 187 11.15 -7.74 17.38
C ALA A 187 11.22 -8.21 15.91
N VAL A 188 10.25 -7.82 15.10
CA VAL A 188 10.22 -8.18 13.66
C VAL A 188 11.42 -7.56 12.93
N TRP A 189 11.78 -6.32 13.22
CA TRP A 189 12.94 -5.68 12.62
C TRP A 189 14.25 -6.40 12.91
N ALA A 190 14.44 -6.85 14.16
CA ALA A 190 15.64 -7.62 14.53
C ALA A 190 15.77 -8.93 13.74
N GLU A 191 14.66 -9.64 13.48
CA GLU A 191 14.66 -10.86 12.67
C GLU A 191 14.95 -10.57 11.20
N LEU A 192 14.30 -9.55 10.62
CA LEU A 192 14.47 -9.19 9.22
C LEU A 192 15.88 -8.67 8.91
N SER A 193 16.43 -7.82 9.77
CA SER A 193 17.77 -7.27 9.59
C SER A 193 18.85 -8.34 9.72
N ALA A 194 18.72 -9.29 10.67
CA ALA A 194 19.60 -10.44 10.76
C ALA A 194 19.54 -11.32 9.51
N SER A 195 18.33 -11.54 8.96
CA SER A 195 18.15 -12.32 7.73
C SER A 195 18.71 -11.64 6.49
N ALA A 196 18.64 -10.31 6.42
CA ALA A 196 19.20 -9.53 5.31
C ALA A 196 20.74 -9.61 5.26
N THR A 197 21.40 -9.58 6.42
CA THR A 197 22.87 -9.63 6.54
C THR A 197 23.46 -11.02 6.20
N GLN A 198 22.65 -12.08 6.23
CA GLN A 198 23.10 -13.46 5.95
C GLN A 198 23.02 -13.85 4.46
N ARG A 199 22.57 -12.96 3.58
CA ARG A 199 22.42 -13.16 2.13
C ARG A 199 23.57 -12.57 1.35
#